data_8d94911aab3b66d43c3376adb3ebc07d
#
_entry.id   8d94911aab3b66d43c3376adb3ebc07d
#
_cell.length_a   1.000
_cell.length_b   1.000
_cell.length_c   1.000
_cell.angle_alpha   90.00
_cell.angle_beta   90.00
_cell.angle_gamma   90.00
#
_symmetry.space_group_name_H-M   'P 1'
#
loop_
_entity.id
_entity.type
_entity.pdbx_description
1 polymer ?
#
loop_
_entity_poly.entity_id
_entity_poly.type
_entity_poly.pdbx_seq_one_letter_code
_entity_poly.pdbx_strand_id
1 'polypeptide(L)'
;MRRFAQVALLACMSALAGAALAFDNGQYEDVPADIRAWFKSVTAPNGVPCCDIADGHRTEYDVRNGAYWVPIDGKWMAVPERAVVRDRGNPVGQAVVWYVHHGGNIIINCFVPADAV
;
A
#
# COMPACT_ATOMS: atom_id res chain seq x y z
N MET A 1 53.80 -15.15 1.47
CA MET A 1 53.25 -15.23 2.01
C MET A 1 52.47 -14.46 2.68
N ARG A 2 52.14 -13.89 3.03
CA ARG A 2 51.43 -13.25 3.74
C ARG A 2 50.45 -12.49 3.12
N ARG A 3 49.96 -12.53 2.36
CA ARG A 3 49.09 -11.76 1.78
C ARG A 3 47.84 -12.32 1.74
N PHE A 4 47.30 -13.00 2.44
CA PHE A 4 46.07 -13.49 2.27
C PHE A 4 45.11 -12.95 3.14
N ALA A 5 45.27 -12.09 3.85
CA ALA A 5 44.33 -11.77 4.80
C ALA A 5 43.29 -10.87 4.38
N GLN A 6 43.36 -10.34 3.34
CA GLN A 6 42.41 -9.42 3.10
C GLN A 6 41.22 -9.87 2.46
N VAL A 7 40.97 -11.02 2.33
CA VAL A 7 39.87 -11.33 1.56
C VAL A 7 38.63 -11.43 2.29
N ALA A 8 38.61 -11.41 3.47
CA ALA A 8 37.45 -11.77 4.12
C ALA A 8 36.50 -10.72 4.42
N LEU A 9 36.70 -9.56 4.04
CA LEU A 9 35.80 -8.62 4.43
C LEU A 9 34.66 -8.31 3.66
N LEU A 10 34.43 -8.90 2.66
CA LEU A 10 33.39 -8.48 1.90
C LEU A 10 32.11 -9.05 2.10
N ALA A 11 31.95 -9.93 2.93
CA ALA A 11 30.76 -10.65 2.95
C ALA A 11 29.66 -10.07 3.71
N CYS A 12 29.88 -9.06 4.41
CA CYS A 12 28.86 -8.69 5.32
C CYS A 12 27.91 -7.67 4.87
N MET A 13 28.05 -7.21 3.73
CA MET A 13 27.24 -6.14 3.43
C MET A 13 25.92 -6.43 2.88
N SER A 14 25.66 -7.59 2.53
CA SER A 14 24.42 -7.75 1.82
C SER A 14 23.27 -8.06 2.69
N ALA A 15 23.44 -8.13 3.92
CA ALA A 15 22.35 -8.61 4.71
C ALA A 15 21.30 -7.61 5.03
N LEU A 16 21.49 -6.38 4.69
CA LEU A 16 20.54 -5.44 5.09
C LEU A 16 19.51 -5.08 4.11
N ALA A 17 19.59 -5.63 2.98
CA ALA A 17 18.77 -5.11 1.94
C ALA A 17 17.34 -5.51 1.98
N GLY A 18 17.00 -6.47 2.68
CA GLY A 18 15.65 -6.93 2.55
C GLY A 18 14.68 -6.40 3.52
N ALA A 19 15.07 -5.50 4.32
CA ALA A 19 14.18 -5.13 5.35
C ALA A 19 13.28 -4.00 5.04
N ALA A 20 13.41 -3.44 3.97
CA ALA A 20 12.61 -2.29 3.73
C ALA A 20 11.30 -2.68 3.24
N LEU A 21 10.30 -2.51 3.90
CA LEU A 21 9.07 -2.83 3.40
C LEU A 21 8.19 -1.67 3.42
N ALA A 22 7.11 -1.70 3.95
CA ALA A 22 6.10 -0.70 3.88
C ALA A 22 6.31 0.42 4.88
N PHE A 23 7.54 0.78 5.13
CA PHE A 23 7.79 1.85 6.06
C PHE A 23 8.00 3.16 5.36
N ASP A 24 7.53 4.22 5.97
CA ASP A 24 7.78 5.55 5.50
C ASP A 24 9.14 5.99 6.03
N ASN A 25 10.13 5.98 5.16
CA ASN A 25 11.48 6.37 5.53
C ASN A 25 11.79 7.78 5.07
N GLY A 26 10.82 8.62 4.96
CA GLY A 26 11.04 9.95 4.43
C GLY A 26 10.81 10.05 2.94
N GLN A 27 10.50 8.97 2.29
CA GLN A 27 10.30 8.98 0.85
C GLN A 27 9.02 9.71 0.45
N TYR A 28 8.13 9.94 1.39
CA TYR A 28 6.90 10.65 1.13
C TYR A 28 6.90 12.03 1.79
N GLU A 29 8.07 12.59 2.03
CA GLU A 29 8.15 13.89 2.68
C GLU A 29 7.46 14.98 1.89
N ASP A 30 7.39 14.85 0.60
CA ASP A 30 6.72 15.87 -0.22
C ASP A 30 5.21 15.75 -0.21
N VAL A 31 4.67 14.72 0.39
CA VAL A 31 3.24 14.57 0.51
C VAL A 31 2.79 15.40 1.71
N PRO A 32 1.75 16.21 1.57
CA PRO A 32 1.29 17.04 2.69
C PRO A 32 1.02 16.22 3.94
N ALA A 33 1.33 16.81 5.09
CA ALA A 33 1.26 16.09 6.35
C ALA A 33 -0.15 15.58 6.68
N ASP A 34 -1.17 16.33 6.30
CA ASP A 34 -2.54 15.90 6.53
C ASP A 34 -2.92 14.69 5.68
N ILE A 35 -2.39 14.61 4.47
CA ILE A 35 -2.61 13.46 3.62
C ILE A 35 -1.91 12.23 4.21
N ARG A 36 -0.68 12.41 4.68
CA ARG A 36 0.03 11.29 5.30
C ARG A 36 -0.69 10.81 6.56
N ALA A 37 -1.19 11.72 7.34
CA ALA A 37 -1.93 11.37 8.54
C ALA A 37 -3.22 10.63 8.20
N TRP A 38 -3.87 11.05 7.12
CA TRP A 38 -5.09 10.37 6.69
C TRP A 38 -4.80 8.92 6.34
N PHE A 39 -3.73 8.66 5.58
CA PHE A 39 -3.39 7.29 5.22
C PHE A 39 -3.20 6.42 6.47
N LYS A 40 -2.58 6.96 7.50
CA LYS A 40 -2.34 6.17 8.70
C LYS A 40 -3.60 5.94 9.51
N SER A 41 -4.61 6.72 9.29
CA SER A 41 -5.81 6.65 10.10
C SER A 41 -6.91 5.79 9.51
N VAL A 42 -6.77 5.33 8.28
CA VAL A 42 -7.84 4.59 7.63
C VAL A 42 -7.85 3.15 8.12
N THR A 43 -9.03 2.67 8.46
CA THR A 43 -9.20 1.29 8.89
C THR A 43 -10.30 0.65 8.06
N ALA A 44 -10.20 -0.64 7.87
CA ALA A 44 -11.23 -1.41 7.21
C ALA A 44 -12.49 -1.45 8.09
N PRO A 45 -13.64 -1.81 7.54
CA PRO A 45 -14.87 -1.89 8.33
C PRO A 45 -14.78 -2.80 9.54
N ASN A 46 -13.91 -3.79 9.50
CA ASN A 46 -13.73 -4.68 10.64
C ASN A 46 -12.75 -4.12 11.68
N GLY A 47 -12.26 -2.91 11.49
CA GLY A 47 -11.34 -2.28 12.45
C GLY A 47 -9.88 -2.55 12.22
N VAL A 48 -9.51 -3.34 11.22
CA VAL A 48 -8.11 -3.61 10.95
C VAL A 48 -7.53 -2.44 10.16
N PRO A 49 -6.38 -1.92 10.56
CA PRO A 49 -5.78 -0.79 9.83
C PRO A 49 -5.48 -1.14 8.38
N CYS A 50 -5.63 -0.16 7.50
CA CYS A 50 -5.32 -0.35 6.09
C CYS A 50 -3.83 -0.24 5.80
N CYS A 51 -3.05 0.08 6.79
CA CYS A 51 -1.61 0.24 6.71
C CYS A 51 -1.21 1.65 6.30
N ASP A 52 0.01 1.83 5.90
CA ASP A 52 0.58 3.16 5.71
C ASP A 52 0.45 3.62 4.26
N ILE A 53 0.90 4.81 4.01
CA ILE A 53 0.89 5.41 2.68
C ILE A 53 1.66 4.55 1.69
N ALA A 54 2.69 3.84 2.15
CA ALA A 54 3.48 3.00 1.26
C ALA A 54 2.69 1.85 0.66
N ASP A 55 1.60 1.45 1.31
CA ASP A 55 0.80 0.35 0.82
C ASP A 55 -0.44 0.82 0.07
N GLY A 56 -0.72 2.08 0.07
CA GLY A 56 -1.90 2.60 -0.61
C GLY A 56 -1.57 3.04 -2.03
N HIS A 57 -2.44 2.69 -2.95
CA HIS A 57 -2.25 3.01 -4.36
C HIS A 57 -3.42 3.83 -4.86
N ARG A 58 -3.15 4.98 -5.46
CA ARG A 58 -4.18 5.74 -6.12
C ARG A 58 -4.63 4.93 -7.33
N THR A 59 -5.89 4.89 -7.58
CA THR A 59 -6.42 4.06 -8.64
C THR A 59 -7.68 4.66 -9.26
N GLU A 60 -7.94 4.29 -10.49
CA GLU A 60 -9.25 4.49 -11.05
C GLU A 60 -10.13 3.35 -10.56
N TYR A 61 -11.41 3.45 -10.76
CA TYR A 61 -12.33 2.40 -10.37
C TYR A 61 -13.58 2.45 -11.22
N ASP A 62 -14.32 1.36 -11.20
CA ASP A 62 -15.57 1.26 -11.90
C ASP A 62 -16.60 0.63 -10.95
N VAL A 63 -17.85 0.83 -11.22
CA VAL A 63 -18.93 0.21 -10.46
C VAL A 63 -19.67 -0.72 -11.40
N ARG A 64 -19.67 -2.00 -11.05
CA ARG A 64 -20.33 -3.01 -11.89
C ARG A 64 -21.22 -3.85 -10.99
N ASN A 65 -22.49 -3.90 -11.32
CA ASN A 65 -23.45 -4.69 -10.55
C ASN A 65 -23.41 -4.38 -9.05
N GLY A 66 -23.23 -3.12 -8.73
CA GLY A 66 -23.22 -2.71 -7.33
C GLY A 66 -21.91 -2.93 -6.59
N ALA A 67 -20.89 -3.38 -7.25
CA ALA A 67 -19.58 -3.58 -6.62
C ALA A 67 -18.54 -2.67 -7.25
N TYR A 68 -17.55 -2.29 -6.47
CA TYR A 68 -16.42 -1.54 -6.97
C TYR A 68 -15.42 -2.50 -7.62
N TRP A 69 -14.83 -2.07 -8.71
CA TRP A 69 -13.78 -2.81 -9.39
C TRP A 69 -12.59 -1.91 -9.60
N VAL A 70 -11.41 -2.44 -9.42
CA VAL A 70 -10.15 -1.68 -9.56
C VAL A 70 -9.17 -2.47 -10.40
N PRO A 71 -8.29 -1.79 -11.15
CA PRO A 71 -7.25 -2.49 -11.89
C PRO A 71 -6.04 -2.70 -10.98
N ILE A 72 -5.58 -3.93 -10.89
CA ILE A 72 -4.38 -4.28 -10.15
C ILE A 72 -3.57 -5.19 -11.05
N ASP A 73 -2.32 -4.82 -11.28
CA ASP A 73 -1.43 -5.59 -12.15
C ASP A 73 -2.05 -5.87 -13.51
N GLY A 74 -2.73 -4.86 -14.04
CA GLY A 74 -3.29 -4.98 -15.38
C GLY A 74 -4.61 -5.72 -15.47
N LYS A 75 -5.18 -6.15 -14.36
CA LYS A 75 -6.44 -6.86 -14.38
C LYS A 75 -7.46 -6.19 -13.50
N TRP A 76 -8.68 -6.10 -13.97
CA TRP A 76 -9.75 -5.55 -13.14
C TRP A 76 -10.22 -6.60 -12.14
N MET A 77 -10.29 -6.20 -10.89
CA MET A 77 -10.67 -7.09 -9.80
C MET A 77 -11.78 -6.47 -8.98
N ALA A 78 -12.72 -7.27 -8.55
CA ALA A 78 -13.79 -6.79 -7.70
C ALA A 78 -13.25 -6.54 -6.30
N VAL A 79 -13.66 -5.43 -5.71
CA VAL A 79 -13.29 -5.11 -4.34
C VAL A 79 -14.28 -5.80 -3.42
N PRO A 80 -13.82 -6.64 -2.50
CA PRO A 80 -14.75 -7.30 -1.57
C PRO A 80 -15.43 -6.28 -0.67
N GLU A 81 -16.67 -6.53 -0.34
CA GLU A 81 -17.44 -5.60 0.46
C GLU A 81 -16.77 -5.33 1.81
N ARG A 82 -16.10 -6.33 2.37
CA ARG A 82 -15.41 -6.16 3.65
C ARG A 82 -14.27 -5.14 3.58
N ALA A 83 -13.80 -4.83 2.40
CA ALA A 83 -12.69 -3.90 2.23
C ALA A 83 -13.15 -2.47 1.91
N VAL A 84 -14.42 -2.27 1.66
CA VAL A 84 -14.90 -0.96 1.24
C VAL A 84 -15.10 -0.07 2.46
N VAL A 85 -14.35 1.03 2.51
CA VAL A 85 -14.43 1.99 3.60
C VAL A 85 -15.34 3.11 3.15
N ARG A 86 -16.48 3.29 3.81
CA ARG A 86 -17.49 4.20 3.31
C ARG A 86 -17.61 5.49 4.09
N ASP A 87 -17.30 5.49 5.35
CA ASP A 87 -17.59 6.64 6.20
C ASP A 87 -16.40 7.54 6.42
N ARG A 88 -15.51 7.58 5.46
CA ARG A 88 -14.32 8.34 5.63
C ARG A 88 -14.16 9.27 4.46
N GLY A 89 -13.84 10.52 4.70
CA GLY A 89 -13.52 11.44 3.64
C GLY A 89 -12.26 11.02 2.92
N ASN A 90 -12.10 11.43 1.70
CA ASN A 90 -10.93 11.10 0.90
C ASN A 90 -10.26 12.38 0.40
N PRO A 91 -9.23 12.86 1.09
CA PRO A 91 -8.56 14.09 0.69
C PRO A 91 -7.61 13.93 -0.48
N VAL A 92 -7.43 12.71 -0.97
CA VAL A 92 -6.48 12.44 -2.03
C VAL A 92 -7.00 12.90 -3.38
N GLY A 93 -8.31 12.93 -3.55
CA GLY A 93 -8.92 13.36 -4.82
C GLY A 93 -9.07 12.23 -5.83
N GLN A 94 -8.70 11.03 -5.46
CA GLN A 94 -8.76 9.87 -6.31
C GLN A 94 -8.98 8.67 -5.40
N ALA A 95 -9.57 7.60 -5.89
CA ALA A 95 -9.76 6.41 -5.09
C ALA A 95 -8.40 5.82 -4.68
N VAL A 96 -8.37 5.15 -3.55
CA VAL A 96 -7.15 4.52 -3.03
C VAL A 96 -7.48 3.08 -2.68
N VAL A 97 -6.61 2.16 -3.08
CA VAL A 97 -6.75 0.75 -2.76
C VAL A 97 -5.49 0.27 -2.05
N TRP A 98 -5.66 -0.53 -1.01
CA TRP A 98 -4.56 -1.19 -0.33
C TRP A 98 -4.65 -2.68 -0.59
N TYR A 99 -3.60 -3.27 -1.09
CA TYR A 99 -3.59 -4.70 -1.37
C TYR A 99 -2.21 -5.28 -1.18
N VAL A 100 -2.16 -6.58 -1.02
CA VAL A 100 -0.90 -7.30 -0.88
C VAL A 100 -0.91 -8.51 -1.80
N HIS A 101 0.27 -8.95 -2.18
CA HIS A 101 0.43 -10.18 -2.92
C HIS A 101 0.70 -11.30 -1.91
N HIS A 102 -0.03 -12.37 -2.01
CA HIS A 102 0.12 -13.47 -1.09
C HIS A 102 0.04 -14.77 -1.88
N GLY A 103 1.16 -15.43 -2.06
CA GLY A 103 1.17 -16.72 -2.72
C GLY A 103 0.61 -16.69 -4.12
N GLY A 104 0.91 -15.68 -4.87
CA GLY A 104 0.39 -15.56 -6.22
C GLY A 104 -0.99 -14.96 -6.32
N ASN A 105 -1.63 -14.72 -5.20
CA ASN A 105 -2.94 -14.09 -5.18
C ASN A 105 -2.82 -12.67 -4.69
N ILE A 106 -3.82 -11.87 -5.01
CA ILE A 106 -3.90 -10.50 -4.54
C ILE A 106 -5.03 -10.43 -3.53
N ILE A 107 -4.73 -9.88 -2.36
CA ILE A 107 -5.73 -9.70 -1.33
C ILE A 107 -5.92 -8.21 -1.16
N ILE A 108 -7.13 -7.74 -1.39
CA ILE A 108 -7.47 -6.33 -1.20
C ILE A 108 -7.88 -6.14 0.23
N ASN A 109 -7.15 -5.30 0.94
CA ASN A 109 -7.42 -5.05 2.35
C ASN A 109 -8.37 -3.90 2.58
N CYS A 110 -8.25 -2.84 1.82
CA CYS A 110 -9.09 -1.66 1.98
C CYS A 110 -9.25 -0.95 0.65
N PHE A 111 -10.35 -0.26 0.50
CA PHE A 111 -10.61 0.58 -0.65
C PHE A 111 -11.42 1.79 -0.21
N VAL A 112 -10.94 2.97 -0.52
CA VAL A 112 -11.67 4.21 -0.25
C VAL A 112 -12.01 4.83 -1.60
N PRO A 113 -13.27 4.95 -1.94
CA PRO A 113 -13.64 5.57 -3.23
C PRO A 113 -13.29 7.06 -3.22
N ALA A 114 -13.22 7.65 -4.38
CA ALA A 114 -13.08 9.08 -4.46
C ALA A 114 -14.33 9.73 -3.88
N ASP A 115 -14.15 10.87 -3.22
CA ASP A 115 -15.30 11.55 -2.67
C ASP A 115 -16.23 11.97 -3.79
N ALA A 116 -17.48 11.80 -3.56
CA ALA A 116 -18.47 12.31 -4.48
C ALA A 116 -18.52 13.79 -4.31
N VAL A 117 -18.50 14.51 -5.37
CA VAL A 117 -18.46 15.93 -5.31
C VAL A 117 -19.80 16.51 -5.63
#